data_7b0a2b9c6b6822189f46e3d0d0f9eeee
#
_entry.id   7b0a2b9c6b6822189f46e3d0d0f9eeee
#
_cell.length_a   1.000
_cell.length_b   1.000
_cell.length_c   1.000
_cell.angle_alpha   90.00
_cell.angle_beta   90.00
_cell.angle_gamma   90.00
#
_symmetry.space_group_name_H-M   'P 1'
#
loop_
_entity.id
_entity.type
_entity.pdbx_description
1 polymer ?
#
loop_
_entity_poly.entity_id
_entity_poly.type
_entity_poly.pdbx_seq_one_letter_code
_entity_poly.pdbx_strand_id
1 'polypeptide(L)'
;MQSKKKAALKKAAQRANSSPGAGLKGTVAKQAARPAVLQYTPWAMVPLEDLTPLLQRQFVVGQEIMLARVLLKKGCIVPEHSHHNEQLTYILEGALKFWVDGKEIAVNAGETLCIPSNMPHKAEAIEDTVDLDVFAPPRADWINKTDQYLRGDLRGKK
;
A
#
# COMPACT_ATOMS: atom_id res chain seq x y z
N MET A 1 6.87 21.80 -53.49
CA MET A 1 7.28 20.48 -52.97
C MET A 1 6.52 20.09 -51.68
N GLN A 2 5.22 20.31 -51.59
CA GLN A 2 4.43 20.02 -50.35
C GLN A 2 3.30 18.99 -50.54
N SER A 3 3.15 18.39 -51.75
CA SER A 3 2.02 17.51 -52.06
C SER A 3 2.27 16.01 -51.86
N LYS A 4 3.50 15.55 -51.59
CA LYS A 4 3.83 14.13 -51.46
C LYS A 4 3.90 13.60 -50.01
N LYS A 5 3.81 14.46 -48.99
CA LYS A 5 3.86 14.04 -47.57
C LYS A 5 2.48 13.72 -46.96
N LYS A 6 1.37 14.08 -47.60
CA LYS A 6 0.01 13.80 -47.08
C LYS A 6 -0.54 12.43 -47.46
N ALA A 7 0.04 11.73 -48.41
CA ALA A 7 -0.45 10.42 -48.86
C ALA A 7 0.10 9.22 -48.01
N ALA A 8 1.22 9.42 -47.32
CA ALA A 8 1.85 8.34 -46.52
C ALA A 8 1.23 8.12 -45.14
N LEU A 9 0.56 9.11 -44.56
CA LEU A 9 -0.07 9.00 -43.26
C LEU A 9 -1.46 8.32 -43.28
N LYS A 10 -2.10 8.21 -44.42
CA LYS A 10 -3.45 7.55 -44.53
C LYS A 10 -3.40 6.05 -44.73
N LYS A 11 -2.26 5.45 -44.97
CA LYS A 11 -2.11 3.99 -45.18
C LYS A 11 -1.69 3.20 -43.96
N ALA A 12 -1.31 3.85 -42.84
CA ALA A 12 -0.91 3.20 -41.61
C ALA A 12 -2.06 2.96 -40.62
N ALA A 13 -3.23 3.53 -40.85
CA ALA A 13 -4.37 3.46 -39.91
C ALA A 13 -5.39 2.34 -40.22
N GLN A 14 -5.15 1.45 -41.19
CA GLN A 14 -6.13 0.44 -41.62
C GLN A 14 -5.69 -1.01 -41.49
N ARG A 15 -4.66 -1.32 -40.70
CA ARG A 15 -4.24 -2.71 -40.45
C ARG A 15 -4.02 -3.01 -38.97
N ALA A 16 -5.05 -2.85 -38.14
CA ALA A 16 -5.06 -3.37 -36.79
C ALA A 16 -6.51 -3.63 -36.36
N ASN A 17 -7.17 -4.58 -37.01
CA ASN A 17 -8.41 -5.14 -36.44
C ASN A 17 -8.64 -6.54 -37.00
N SER A 18 -8.11 -7.54 -36.30
CA SER A 18 -8.66 -8.89 -36.25
C SER A 18 -7.72 -9.82 -35.45
N SER A 19 -8.02 -10.04 -34.18
CA SER A 19 -7.78 -11.32 -33.50
C SER A 19 -8.75 -11.45 -32.34
N PRO A 20 -9.56 -12.51 -32.25
CA PRO A 20 -10.42 -12.71 -31.10
C PRO A 20 -9.61 -13.31 -29.96
N GLY A 21 -9.24 -12.48 -28.99
CA GLY A 21 -8.66 -12.91 -27.75
C GLY A 21 -9.73 -13.55 -26.87
N ALA A 22 -9.56 -14.83 -26.58
CA ALA A 22 -10.36 -15.57 -25.62
C ALA A 22 -10.36 -14.86 -24.26
N GLY A 23 -11.51 -14.34 -23.85
CA GLY A 23 -11.72 -13.72 -22.57
C GLY A 23 -11.59 -14.74 -21.44
N LEU A 24 -10.47 -14.72 -20.73
CA LEU A 24 -10.40 -15.27 -19.39
C LEU A 24 -11.29 -14.41 -18.49
N LYS A 25 -12.52 -14.85 -18.30
CA LYS A 25 -13.41 -14.35 -17.24
C LYS A 25 -12.85 -14.81 -15.90
N GLY A 26 -11.84 -14.10 -15.40
CA GLY A 26 -11.47 -14.17 -14.01
C GLY A 26 -12.62 -13.60 -13.19
N THR A 27 -13.44 -14.46 -12.62
CA THR A 27 -14.40 -14.08 -11.57
C THR A 27 -13.58 -13.62 -10.36
N VAL A 28 -13.31 -12.32 -10.30
CA VAL A 28 -12.90 -11.69 -9.03
C VAL A 28 -14.08 -11.93 -8.09
N ALA A 29 -13.90 -12.83 -7.14
CA ALA A 29 -14.87 -13.04 -6.08
C ALA A 29 -15.11 -11.69 -5.41
N LYS A 30 -16.28 -11.11 -5.65
CA LYS A 30 -16.72 -9.86 -5.03
C LYS A 30 -16.80 -10.14 -3.53
N GLN A 31 -15.81 -9.68 -2.80
CA GLN A 31 -15.80 -9.78 -1.34
C GLN A 31 -17.13 -9.21 -0.85
N ALA A 32 -17.89 -9.95 -0.07
CA ALA A 32 -19.21 -9.52 0.38
C ALA A 32 -19.07 -8.12 1.01
N ALA A 33 -19.75 -7.16 0.41
CA ALA A 33 -19.69 -5.78 0.85
C ALA A 33 -20.15 -5.71 2.31
N ARG A 34 -19.30 -5.21 3.20
CA ARG A 34 -19.71 -4.90 4.57
C ARG A 34 -20.84 -3.88 4.52
N PRO A 35 -21.87 -4.00 5.35
CA PRO A 35 -22.93 -3.00 5.38
C PRO A 35 -22.31 -1.64 5.72
N ALA A 36 -22.78 -0.58 5.03
CA ALA A 36 -22.38 0.78 5.33
C ALA A 36 -22.93 1.17 6.72
N VAL A 37 -22.02 1.34 7.69
CA VAL A 37 -22.36 1.69 9.07
C VAL A 37 -21.61 2.96 9.44
N LEU A 38 -22.34 3.96 10.01
CA LEU A 38 -21.68 5.11 10.61
C LEU A 38 -20.88 4.64 11.83
N GLN A 39 -19.58 4.93 11.84
CA GLN A 39 -18.66 4.52 12.89
C GLN A 39 -17.93 5.74 13.44
N TYR A 40 -17.95 5.90 14.77
CA TYR A 40 -17.12 6.85 15.49
C TYR A 40 -16.22 6.07 16.46
N THR A 41 -14.91 6.20 16.30
CA THR A 41 -13.94 5.42 17.10
C THR A 41 -12.75 6.29 17.48
N PRO A 42 -12.66 6.75 18.74
CA PRO A 42 -11.44 7.39 19.25
C PRO A 42 -10.26 6.42 19.23
N TRP A 43 -9.05 6.87 18.91
CA TRP A 43 -7.85 6.03 18.94
C TRP A 43 -7.62 5.32 20.28
N ALA A 44 -8.01 5.95 21.39
CA ALA A 44 -7.91 5.33 22.72
C ALA A 44 -8.76 4.07 22.87
N MET A 45 -9.77 3.87 22.02
CA MET A 45 -10.64 2.68 22.01
C MET A 45 -10.17 1.61 21.01
N VAL A 46 -9.19 1.93 20.16
CA VAL A 46 -8.63 0.98 19.19
C VAL A 46 -7.51 0.21 19.85
N PRO A 47 -7.57 -1.14 19.90
CA PRO A 47 -6.51 -1.95 20.47
C PRO A 47 -5.15 -1.64 19.83
N LEU A 48 -4.14 -1.40 20.66
CA LEU A 48 -2.76 -1.30 20.22
C LEU A 48 -2.19 -2.72 20.09
N GLU A 49 -1.73 -3.07 18.91
CA GLU A 49 -1.12 -4.36 18.60
C GLU A 49 0.39 -4.26 18.61
N ASP A 50 1.05 -5.02 19.48
CA ASP A 50 2.51 -5.20 19.49
C ASP A 50 2.91 -6.23 18.45
N LEU A 51 3.62 -5.79 17.41
CA LEU A 51 4.12 -6.67 16.33
C LEU A 51 5.56 -7.13 16.62
N THR A 52 6.39 -6.19 17.08
CA THR A 52 7.76 -6.40 17.53
C THR A 52 8.07 -5.42 18.67
N PRO A 53 9.21 -5.53 19.37
CA PRO A 53 9.60 -4.52 20.36
C PRO A 53 9.76 -3.09 19.81
N LEU A 54 9.90 -2.95 18.49
CA LEU A 54 10.10 -1.67 17.82
C LEU A 54 8.89 -1.24 16.97
N LEU A 55 7.86 -2.08 16.84
CA LEU A 55 6.74 -1.84 15.93
C LEU A 55 5.40 -2.14 16.59
N GLN A 56 4.56 -1.14 16.66
CA GLN A 56 3.18 -1.24 17.12
C GLN A 56 2.24 -0.65 16.08
N ARG A 57 0.99 -1.06 16.09
CA ARG A 57 -0.03 -0.46 15.23
C ARG A 57 -1.43 -0.49 15.84
N GLN A 58 -2.25 0.40 15.34
CA GLN A 58 -3.70 0.46 15.52
C GLN A 58 -4.32 0.68 14.16
N PHE A 59 -5.51 0.14 13.88
CA PHE A 59 -6.21 0.47 12.62
C PHE A 59 -7.71 0.43 12.77
N VAL A 60 -8.37 1.23 11.95
CA VAL A 60 -9.83 1.29 11.81
C VAL A 60 -10.17 0.93 10.36
N VAL A 61 -11.16 0.06 10.20
CA VAL A 61 -11.55 -0.47 8.90
C VAL A 61 -12.88 0.14 8.48
N GLY A 62 -12.86 0.92 7.42
CA GLY A 62 -14.05 1.38 6.72
C GLY A 62 -14.57 0.33 5.73
N GLN A 63 -15.46 0.74 4.85
CA GLN A 63 -16.01 -0.14 3.81
C GLN A 63 -14.98 -0.40 2.70
N GLU A 64 -14.38 0.66 2.18
CA GLU A 64 -13.45 0.63 1.03
C GLU A 64 -12.02 1.03 1.41
N ILE A 65 -11.82 1.55 2.62
CA ILE A 65 -10.52 2.04 3.09
C ILE A 65 -10.21 1.53 4.50
N MET A 66 -8.93 1.50 4.83
CA MET A 66 -8.42 1.29 6.18
C MET A 66 -7.54 2.48 6.53
N LEU A 67 -7.70 3.02 7.74
CA LEU A 67 -6.78 3.97 8.33
C LEU A 67 -5.98 3.27 9.43
N ALA A 68 -4.67 3.30 9.31
CA ALA A 68 -3.77 2.74 10.30
C ALA A 68 -2.89 3.83 10.93
N ARG A 69 -2.63 3.69 12.22
CA ARG A 69 -1.63 4.43 12.96
C ARG A 69 -0.52 3.47 13.34
N VAL A 70 0.67 3.69 12.80
CA VAL A 70 1.84 2.82 12.99
C VAL A 70 2.87 3.57 13.82
N LEU A 71 3.32 2.94 14.89
CA LEU A 71 4.31 3.49 15.81
C LEU A 71 5.61 2.71 15.62
N LEU A 72 6.64 3.40 15.14
CA LEU A 72 7.94 2.80 14.87
C LEU A 72 8.99 3.45 15.74
N LYS A 73 9.74 2.65 16.48
CA LYS A 73 10.94 3.12 17.17
C LYS A 73 12.09 3.27 16.18
N LYS A 74 12.98 4.22 16.44
CA LYS A 74 14.21 4.42 15.65
C LYS A 74 14.92 3.08 15.40
N GLY A 75 15.31 2.83 14.15
CA GLY A 75 15.96 1.60 13.72
C GLY A 75 14.98 0.45 13.44
N CYS A 76 13.66 0.66 13.59
CA CYS A 76 12.66 -0.30 13.16
C CYS A 76 12.72 -0.46 11.64
N ILE A 77 12.81 -1.69 11.18
CA ILE A 77 12.79 -2.02 9.75
C ILE A 77 11.49 -2.74 9.43
N VAL A 78 10.74 -2.20 8.47
CA VAL A 78 9.68 -2.90 7.77
C VAL A 78 10.31 -3.58 6.57
N PRO A 79 10.38 -4.93 6.54
CA PRO A 79 11.03 -5.67 5.45
C PRO A 79 10.42 -5.38 4.09
N GLU A 80 11.17 -5.61 3.02
CA GLU A 80 10.64 -5.50 1.67
C GLU A 80 9.43 -6.41 1.48
N HIS A 81 8.36 -5.82 1.00
CA HIS A 81 7.10 -6.49 0.73
C HIS A 81 6.32 -5.74 -0.34
N SER A 82 5.27 -6.36 -0.85
CA SER A 82 4.29 -5.73 -1.73
C SER A 82 2.88 -6.22 -1.38
N HIS A 83 1.89 -5.43 -1.71
CA HIS A 83 0.49 -5.78 -1.52
C HIS A 83 -0.37 -5.13 -2.60
N HIS A 84 -1.55 -5.69 -2.85
CA HIS A 84 -2.46 -5.20 -3.91
C HIS A 84 -3.16 -3.88 -3.57
N ASN A 85 -3.07 -3.45 -2.30
CA ASN A 85 -3.66 -2.20 -1.84
C ASN A 85 -2.81 -1.01 -2.31
N GLU A 86 -3.43 0.06 -2.75
CA GLU A 86 -2.78 1.36 -2.79
C GLU A 86 -2.55 1.85 -1.35
N GLN A 87 -1.41 2.48 -1.09
CA GLN A 87 -1.04 3.03 0.21
C GLN A 87 -0.73 4.51 0.09
N LEU A 88 -1.32 5.30 0.97
CA LEU A 88 -0.95 6.69 1.17
C LEU A 88 -0.43 6.84 2.61
N THR A 89 0.86 7.08 2.73
CA THR A 89 1.57 7.34 3.99
C THR A 89 1.59 8.83 4.29
N TYR A 90 1.34 9.22 5.54
CA TYR A 90 1.51 10.58 6.06
C TYR A 90 2.24 10.52 7.39
N ILE A 91 3.41 11.13 7.49
CA ILE A 91 4.19 11.14 8.72
C ILE A 91 3.70 12.25 9.64
N LEU A 92 3.18 11.86 10.81
CA LEU A 92 2.76 12.81 11.86
C LEU A 92 3.95 13.31 12.67
N GLU A 93 4.86 12.43 13.05
CA GLU A 93 6.02 12.69 13.88
C GLU A 93 7.19 11.84 13.41
N GLY A 94 8.42 12.36 13.50
CA GLY A 94 9.62 11.64 13.13
C GLY A 94 9.87 11.60 11.62
N ALA A 95 10.50 10.52 11.15
CA ALA A 95 10.83 10.34 9.74
C ALA A 95 11.05 8.86 9.39
N LEU A 96 10.55 8.46 8.22
CA LEU A 96 10.79 7.15 7.60
C LEU A 96 11.63 7.31 6.35
N LYS A 97 12.54 6.38 6.13
CA LYS A 97 13.25 6.20 4.87
C LYS A 97 12.62 5.01 4.13
N PHE A 98 12.20 5.24 2.90
CA PHE A 98 11.65 4.23 2.02
C PHE A 98 12.65 3.86 0.93
N TRP A 99 12.68 2.58 0.57
CA TRP A 99 13.27 2.07 -0.67
C TRP A 99 12.13 1.55 -1.53
N VAL A 100 11.86 2.25 -2.63
CA VAL A 100 10.71 1.98 -3.50
C VAL A 100 11.06 2.39 -4.94
N ASP A 101 10.72 1.55 -5.91
CA ASP A 101 10.98 1.80 -7.34
C ASP A 101 12.46 2.17 -7.63
N GLY A 102 13.40 1.47 -6.96
CA GLY A 102 14.85 1.73 -7.11
C GLY A 102 15.33 3.06 -6.53
N LYS A 103 14.48 3.78 -5.78
CA LYS A 103 14.78 5.07 -5.17
C LYS A 103 14.84 4.94 -3.66
N GLU A 104 15.65 5.79 -3.05
CA GLU A 104 15.68 6.02 -1.61
C GLU A 104 15.00 7.37 -1.33
N ILE A 105 13.94 7.37 -0.55
CA ILE A 105 13.10 8.54 -0.27
C ILE A 105 12.97 8.68 1.25
N ALA A 106 13.44 9.80 1.81
CA ALA A 106 13.13 10.16 3.19
C ALA A 106 11.82 10.95 3.20
N VAL A 107 10.89 10.52 4.05
CA VAL A 107 9.60 11.18 4.27
C VAL A 107 9.58 11.67 5.71
N ASN A 108 9.54 12.98 5.90
CA ASN A 108 9.61 13.63 7.20
C ASN A 108 8.21 13.98 7.72
N ALA A 109 8.12 14.38 8.98
CA ALA A 109 6.87 14.88 9.58
C ALA A 109 6.24 15.97 8.70
N GLY A 110 4.94 15.84 8.41
CA GLY A 110 4.19 16.73 7.52
C GLY A 110 4.23 16.34 6.03
N GLU A 111 5.00 15.31 5.67
CA GLU A 111 5.14 14.86 4.28
C GLU A 111 4.34 13.59 4.00
N THR A 112 4.07 13.34 2.72
CA THR A 112 3.32 12.18 2.24
C THR A 112 4.08 11.39 1.19
N LEU A 113 3.81 10.08 1.13
CA LEU A 113 4.25 9.20 0.05
C LEU A 113 3.07 8.35 -0.42
N CYS A 114 2.80 8.35 -1.72
CA CYS A 114 1.82 7.44 -2.33
C CYS A 114 2.55 6.26 -2.96
N ILE A 115 2.20 5.04 -2.55
CA ILE A 115 2.77 3.79 -3.06
C ILE A 115 1.67 3.06 -3.84
N PRO A 116 1.82 2.91 -5.15
CA PRO A 116 0.87 2.18 -6.00
C PRO A 116 0.73 0.71 -5.59
N SER A 117 -0.41 0.13 -5.96
CA SER A 117 -0.68 -1.31 -5.79
C SER A 117 0.46 -2.17 -6.35
N ASN A 118 0.83 -3.21 -5.61
CA ASN A 118 1.83 -4.21 -5.96
C ASN A 118 3.27 -3.68 -6.15
N MET A 119 3.55 -2.44 -5.77
CA MET A 119 4.90 -1.89 -5.83
C MET A 119 5.72 -2.37 -4.63
N PRO A 120 6.84 -3.11 -4.84
CA PRO A 120 7.72 -3.53 -3.76
C PRO A 120 8.30 -2.32 -3.02
N HIS A 121 8.28 -2.37 -1.70
CA HIS A 121 8.82 -1.31 -0.87
C HIS A 121 9.31 -1.84 0.48
N LYS A 122 10.28 -1.13 1.03
CA LYS A 122 10.88 -1.34 2.36
C LYS A 122 10.88 0.01 3.07
N ALA A 123 10.79 0.01 4.41
CA ALA A 123 10.95 1.22 5.20
C ALA A 123 11.87 1.01 6.41
N GLU A 124 12.48 2.10 6.86
CA GLU A 124 13.26 2.16 8.10
C GLU A 124 12.91 3.45 8.85
N ALA A 125 12.66 3.33 10.14
CA ALA A 125 12.47 4.49 11.01
C ALA A 125 13.83 5.12 11.35
N ILE A 126 14.10 6.30 10.81
CA ILE A 126 15.33 7.05 11.10
C ILE A 126 15.21 7.84 12.39
N GLU A 127 14.01 8.03 12.87
CA GLU A 127 13.65 8.57 14.19
C GLU A 127 12.49 7.76 14.78
N ASP A 128 12.14 7.99 16.06
CA ASP A 128 10.86 7.50 16.59
C ASP A 128 9.73 8.16 15.78
N THR A 129 8.90 7.36 15.16
CA THR A 129 7.95 7.83 14.14
C THR A 129 6.52 7.45 14.47
N VAL A 130 5.61 8.38 14.23
CA VAL A 130 4.17 8.16 14.15
C VAL A 130 3.74 8.35 12.71
N ASP A 131 3.35 7.25 12.10
CA ASP A 131 2.92 7.18 10.70
C ASP A 131 1.42 6.91 10.61
N LEU A 132 0.73 7.60 9.71
CA LEU A 132 -0.64 7.31 9.31
C LEU A 132 -0.64 6.75 7.90
N ASP A 133 -1.11 5.51 7.76
CA ASP A 133 -1.30 4.86 6.49
C ASP A 133 -2.79 4.76 6.14
N VAL A 134 -3.15 5.17 4.95
CA VAL A 134 -4.45 4.87 4.33
C VAL A 134 -4.24 3.79 3.29
N PHE A 135 -5.01 2.70 3.39
CA PHE A 135 -5.01 1.62 2.41
C PHE A 135 -6.37 1.51 1.71
N ALA A 136 -6.34 1.32 0.40
CA ALA A 136 -7.51 1.04 -0.41
C ALA A 136 -7.24 -0.14 -1.36
N PRO A 137 -8.05 -1.23 -1.31
CA PRO A 137 -9.01 -1.59 -0.27
C PRO A 137 -8.34 -1.87 1.09
N PRO A 138 -9.12 -2.19 2.15
CA PRO A 138 -8.56 -2.59 3.44
C PRO A 138 -7.59 -3.78 3.36
N ARG A 139 -6.52 -3.76 4.17
CA ARG A 139 -5.51 -4.81 4.26
C ARG A 139 -6.10 -6.09 4.88
N ALA A 140 -6.48 -7.03 4.03
CA ALA A 140 -7.04 -8.31 4.47
C ALA A 140 -6.04 -9.14 5.29
N ASP A 141 -4.75 -9.07 4.95
CA ASP A 141 -3.68 -9.75 5.69
C ASP A 141 -3.53 -9.22 7.12
N TRP A 142 -3.72 -7.92 7.36
CA TRP A 142 -3.71 -7.34 8.69
C TRP A 142 -4.94 -7.74 9.50
N ILE A 143 -6.12 -7.71 8.88
CA ILE A 143 -7.39 -8.13 9.51
C ILE A 143 -7.34 -9.59 9.93
N ASN A 144 -6.79 -10.45 9.06
CA ASN A 144 -6.69 -11.90 9.27
C ASN A 144 -5.42 -12.33 10.02
N LYS A 145 -4.53 -11.39 10.37
CA LYS A 145 -3.25 -11.63 11.06
C LYS A 145 -2.35 -12.62 10.32
N THR A 146 -2.34 -12.52 8.98
CA THR A 146 -1.49 -13.33 8.09
C THR A 146 -0.24 -12.57 7.59
N ASP A 147 -0.01 -11.38 8.10
CA ASP A 147 1.10 -10.47 7.83
C ASP A 147 2.40 -10.85 8.57
N GLN A 148 2.85 -12.08 8.39
CA GLN A 148 3.98 -12.65 9.15
C GLN A 148 5.29 -11.84 8.98
N TYR A 149 5.50 -11.18 7.85
CA TYR A 149 6.68 -10.36 7.60
C TYR A 149 6.85 -9.17 8.58
N LEU A 150 5.73 -8.70 9.19
CA LEU A 150 5.75 -7.65 10.21
C LEU A 150 5.92 -8.18 11.64
N ARG A 151 5.70 -9.48 11.86
CA ARG A 151 5.58 -10.05 13.21
C ARG A 151 6.89 -10.61 13.76
N GLY A 152 8.02 -10.33 13.17
CA GLY A 152 9.29 -10.91 13.60
C GLY A 152 9.21 -12.44 13.82
N ASP A 153 10.24 -13.18 13.53
CA ASP A 153 10.24 -14.63 13.79
C ASP A 153 10.30 -14.88 15.30
N LEU A 154 9.15 -14.98 15.96
CA LEU A 154 9.06 -15.42 17.37
C LEU A 154 9.41 -16.91 17.53
N ARG A 155 9.76 -17.61 16.44
CA ARG A 155 10.15 -19.01 16.41
C ARG A 155 11.66 -19.20 16.36
N GLY A 156 12.41 -18.60 17.25
CA GLY A 156 13.85 -18.81 17.21
C GLY A 156 14.67 -18.19 18.33
N LYS A 157 14.26 -18.38 19.58
CA LYS A 157 15.19 -18.37 20.72
C LYS A 157 14.64 -19.33 21.77
N LYS A 158 15.01 -20.61 21.63
CA LYS A 158 15.16 -21.51 22.76
C LYS A 158 16.60 -21.43 23.23
#